data_d435fc49c967ea75af698e71ff480c67
#
_entry.id   d435fc49c967ea75af698e71ff480c67
#
_cell.length_a   1.000
_cell.length_b   1.000
_cell.length_c   1.000
_cell.angle_alpha   90.00
_cell.angle_beta   90.00
_cell.angle_gamma   90.00
#
_symmetry.space_group_name_H-M   'P 1'
#
loop_
_entity.id
_entity.type
_entity.pdbx_description
1 polymer ?
#
loop_
_entity_poly.entity_id
_entity_poly.type
_entity_poly.pdbx_seq_one_letter_code
_entity_poly.pdbx_strand_id
1 'polypeptide(L)'
;TLAQHLSPLYAYPLAEWLTRNADGSPYIVAELVRYAREQGMLLADGTLNLSLLSTSPVVPGTVYTLLQARLDHLSDAARRVVDVAVAVGSEFDLDVIVRAAGLPEATVLDALDELLATQLIQPLEGLRYRFDHPLTMEVAYREVGEARHRAIHRMVAAALEQLHANQLERYAGLIASHFAEGNAAERAAHYAFLAGQRAAELSAWAEAIAFYQQALTSADDTRRLTIYQALGTAYMYAGAPAQAADELRTAVALAEQRNEGAIANRARLLLARTLMAQARFAEAIAIAQQILAHGIPDYQIDTELLWATAL
;
A
#
# COMPACT_ATOMS: atom_id res chain seq x y z
N THR A 1 8.48 -8.56 -41.96
CA THR A 1 9.01 -8.32 -40.59
C THR A 1 8.68 -6.91 -40.12
N LEU A 2 8.71 -6.64 -38.80
CA LEU A 2 8.51 -5.30 -38.22
C LEU A 2 9.45 -4.26 -38.87
N ALA A 3 10.73 -4.59 -39.02
CA ALA A 3 11.72 -3.72 -39.63
C ALA A 3 11.36 -3.34 -41.08
N GLN A 4 10.77 -4.24 -41.86
CA GLN A 4 10.28 -3.94 -43.22
C GLN A 4 9.13 -2.94 -43.24
N HIS A 5 8.28 -2.95 -42.23
CA HIS A 5 7.19 -1.97 -42.10
C HIS A 5 7.68 -0.60 -41.63
N LEU A 6 8.66 -0.58 -40.73
CA LEU A 6 9.20 0.65 -40.15
C LEU A 6 10.16 1.37 -41.09
N SER A 7 10.98 0.62 -41.81
CA SER A 7 12.02 1.16 -42.70
C SER A 7 12.25 0.21 -43.90
N PRO A 8 11.43 0.30 -44.95
CA PRO A 8 11.51 -0.62 -46.09
C PRO A 8 12.91 -0.63 -46.77
N LEU A 9 13.53 0.55 -46.89
CA LEU A 9 14.82 0.70 -47.52
C LEU A 9 16.00 0.24 -46.68
N TYR A 10 15.84 0.23 -45.35
CA TYR A 10 16.91 -0.11 -44.39
C TYR A 10 16.48 -1.24 -43.45
N ALA A 11 15.57 -2.12 -43.93
CA ALA A 11 15.00 -3.19 -43.12
C ALA A 11 16.07 -4.11 -42.49
N TYR A 12 17.13 -4.42 -43.24
CA TYR A 12 18.18 -5.32 -42.74
C TYR A 12 19.02 -4.70 -41.60
N PRO A 13 19.59 -3.49 -41.75
CA PRO A 13 20.32 -2.83 -40.67
C PRO A 13 19.48 -2.61 -39.42
N LEU A 14 18.20 -2.21 -39.59
CA LEU A 14 17.27 -2.04 -38.46
C LEU A 14 16.97 -3.37 -37.76
N ALA A 15 16.71 -4.43 -38.52
CA ALA A 15 16.44 -5.75 -37.95
C ALA A 15 17.64 -6.29 -37.18
N GLU A 16 18.86 -6.15 -37.73
CA GLU A 16 20.09 -6.57 -37.06
C GLU A 16 20.30 -5.83 -35.75
N TRP A 17 20.14 -4.50 -35.78
CA TRP A 17 20.25 -3.67 -34.57
C TRP A 17 19.24 -4.04 -33.51
N LEU A 18 17.95 -4.18 -33.88
CA LEU A 18 16.88 -4.60 -32.97
C LEU A 18 17.16 -6.00 -32.38
N THR A 19 17.54 -6.98 -33.21
CA THR A 19 17.79 -8.35 -32.77
C THR A 19 18.97 -8.42 -31.79
N ARG A 20 20.03 -7.66 -32.05
CA ARG A 20 21.22 -7.61 -31.19
C ARG A 20 20.91 -7.06 -29.79
N ASN A 21 19.96 -6.12 -29.70
CA ASN A 21 19.71 -5.35 -28.50
C ASN A 21 18.41 -5.73 -27.76
N ALA A 22 17.51 -6.50 -28.38
CA ALA A 22 16.19 -6.81 -27.80
C ALA A 22 16.12 -8.14 -27.05
N ASP A 23 17.15 -8.97 -27.15
CA ASP A 23 17.19 -10.30 -26.51
C ASP A 23 15.89 -11.13 -26.67
N GLY A 24 15.24 -10.98 -27.82
CA GLY A 24 13.99 -11.69 -28.15
C GLY A 24 12.71 -11.14 -27.50
N SER A 25 12.77 -10.10 -26.70
CA SER A 25 11.60 -9.51 -26.06
C SER A 25 10.84 -8.54 -26.97
N PRO A 26 9.55 -8.75 -27.28
CA PRO A 26 8.74 -7.82 -28.07
C PRO A 26 8.62 -6.43 -27.44
N TYR A 27 8.59 -6.37 -26.13
CA TYR A 27 8.57 -5.09 -25.39
C TYR A 27 9.84 -4.30 -25.58
N ILE A 28 11.01 -4.95 -25.48
CA ILE A 28 12.31 -4.31 -25.72
C ILE A 28 12.41 -3.82 -27.18
N VAL A 29 11.92 -4.60 -28.14
CA VAL A 29 11.86 -4.17 -29.54
C VAL A 29 11.05 -2.88 -29.69
N ALA A 30 9.89 -2.78 -29.05
CA ALA A 30 9.05 -1.59 -29.09
C ALA A 30 9.77 -0.37 -28.49
N GLU A 31 10.44 -0.54 -27.34
CA GLU A 31 11.21 0.51 -26.68
C GLU A 31 12.43 0.95 -27.51
N LEU A 32 13.14 0.01 -28.11
CA LEU A 32 14.26 0.32 -29.01
C LEU A 32 13.82 1.11 -30.24
N VAL A 33 12.67 0.77 -30.84
CA VAL A 33 12.11 1.52 -31.96
C VAL A 33 11.73 2.93 -31.53
N ARG A 34 11.15 3.10 -30.36
CA ARG A 34 10.80 4.41 -29.80
C ARG A 34 12.04 5.25 -29.56
N TYR A 35 13.04 4.68 -28.87
CA TYR A 35 14.35 5.30 -28.65
C TYR A 35 15.01 5.74 -29.97
N ALA A 36 15.02 4.87 -30.99
CA ALA A 36 15.58 5.21 -32.29
C ALA A 36 14.89 6.41 -32.95
N ARG A 37 13.58 6.57 -32.75
CA ARG A 37 12.82 7.73 -33.23
C ARG A 37 13.14 8.99 -32.44
N GLU A 38 13.16 8.92 -31.13
CA GLU A 38 13.49 10.05 -30.24
C GLU A 38 14.89 10.59 -30.47
N GLN A 39 15.86 9.70 -30.72
CA GLN A 39 17.23 10.05 -31.03
C GLN A 39 17.48 10.44 -32.52
N GLY A 40 16.43 10.49 -33.34
CA GLY A 40 16.56 10.80 -34.77
C GLY A 40 17.31 9.74 -35.58
N MET A 41 17.48 8.53 -35.04
CA MET A 41 18.08 7.41 -35.77
C MET A 41 17.10 6.82 -36.79
N LEU A 42 15.81 6.79 -36.47
CA LEU A 42 14.73 6.38 -37.33
C LEU A 42 13.73 7.55 -37.49
N LEU A 43 13.72 8.13 -38.69
CA LEU A 43 12.81 9.24 -39.01
C LEU A 43 11.37 8.76 -39.27
N ALA A 44 10.42 9.71 -39.24
CA ALA A 44 9.01 9.42 -39.45
C ALA A 44 8.68 8.84 -40.83
N ASP A 45 9.49 9.19 -41.85
CA ASP A 45 9.37 8.67 -43.21
C ASP A 45 10.02 7.30 -43.44
N GLY A 46 10.54 6.68 -42.35
CA GLY A 46 11.23 5.38 -42.37
C GLY A 46 12.71 5.47 -42.79
N THR A 47 13.28 6.68 -43.00
CA THR A 47 14.71 6.85 -43.24
C THR A 47 15.52 6.53 -42.00
N LEU A 48 16.60 5.74 -42.16
CA LEU A 48 17.50 5.35 -41.07
C LEU A 48 18.81 6.12 -41.17
N ASN A 49 19.19 6.81 -40.10
CA ASN A 49 20.49 7.45 -40.01
C ASN A 49 21.56 6.44 -39.58
N LEU A 50 22.20 5.81 -40.56
CA LEU A 50 23.19 4.74 -40.34
C LEU A 50 24.41 5.22 -39.54
N SER A 51 24.79 6.47 -39.66
CA SER A 51 25.91 7.02 -38.90
C SER A 51 25.58 7.10 -37.40
N LEU A 52 24.42 7.55 -37.05
CA LEU A 52 23.95 7.55 -35.65
C LEU A 52 23.76 6.12 -35.11
N LEU A 53 23.26 5.19 -35.93
CA LEU A 53 23.08 3.81 -35.55
C LEU A 53 24.41 3.09 -35.26
N SER A 54 25.47 3.43 -36.02
CA SER A 54 26.81 2.81 -35.90
C SER A 54 27.70 3.50 -34.87
N THR A 55 27.51 4.79 -34.61
CA THR A 55 28.36 5.60 -33.72
C THR A 55 27.69 5.84 -32.34
N SER A 56 26.43 5.42 -32.15
CA SER A 56 25.79 5.57 -30.87
C SER A 56 26.57 4.76 -29.82
N PRO A 57 27.29 5.42 -28.91
CA PRO A 57 28.25 4.74 -28.03
C PRO A 57 27.59 3.92 -26.96
N VAL A 58 26.28 4.01 -26.79
CA VAL A 58 25.53 3.28 -25.80
C VAL A 58 24.14 3.04 -26.36
N VAL A 59 23.95 1.90 -27.05
CA VAL A 59 22.66 1.28 -26.97
C VAL A 59 22.57 0.79 -25.51
N PRO A 60 21.64 1.33 -24.72
CA PRO A 60 21.50 0.85 -23.36
C PRO A 60 21.34 -0.66 -23.39
N GLY A 61 22.31 -1.39 -22.85
CA GLY A 61 22.34 -2.85 -22.90
C GLY A 61 21.25 -3.52 -22.09
N THR A 62 20.36 -2.72 -21.49
CA THR A 62 19.23 -3.19 -20.71
C THR A 62 18.02 -2.28 -20.91
N VAL A 63 16.82 -2.84 -20.86
CA VAL A 63 15.55 -2.08 -20.86
C VAL A 63 15.54 -1.00 -19.78
N TYR A 64 16.18 -1.28 -18.66
CA TYR A 64 16.31 -0.36 -17.54
C TYR A 64 16.92 0.98 -17.97
N THR A 65 18.05 0.95 -18.66
CA THR A 65 18.73 2.17 -19.13
C THR A 65 17.93 2.94 -20.17
N LEU A 66 17.14 2.24 -21.01
CA LEU A 66 16.24 2.91 -21.96
C LEU A 66 15.13 3.66 -21.23
N LEU A 67 14.49 3.01 -20.27
CA LEU A 67 13.43 3.63 -19.47
C LEU A 67 13.97 4.76 -18.60
N GLN A 68 15.17 4.58 -18.03
CA GLN A 68 15.86 5.64 -17.29
C GLN A 68 16.11 6.87 -18.15
N ALA A 69 16.66 6.69 -19.36
CA ALA A 69 16.89 7.79 -20.30
C ALA A 69 15.58 8.53 -20.65
N ARG A 70 14.44 7.81 -20.80
CA ARG A 70 13.13 8.44 -21.02
C ARG A 70 12.69 9.26 -19.82
N LEU A 71 12.85 8.73 -18.61
CA LEU A 71 12.53 9.44 -17.38
C LEU A 71 13.40 10.69 -17.17
N ASP A 72 14.66 10.65 -17.59
CA ASP A 72 15.61 11.78 -17.51
C ASP A 72 15.28 12.93 -18.46
N HIS A 73 14.51 12.65 -19.54
CA HIS A 73 14.07 13.67 -20.49
C HIS A 73 12.76 14.37 -20.11
N LEU A 74 12.11 13.91 -19.03
CA LEU A 74 10.89 14.55 -18.54
C LEU A 74 11.16 15.91 -17.93
N SER A 75 10.19 16.82 -18.07
CA SER A 75 10.18 18.06 -17.29
C SER A 75 10.16 17.76 -15.79
N ASP A 76 10.61 18.71 -14.97
CA ASP A 76 10.60 18.58 -13.51
C ASP A 76 9.17 18.31 -12.97
N ALA A 77 8.15 18.89 -13.60
CA ALA A 77 6.76 18.68 -13.25
C ALA A 77 6.29 17.25 -13.59
N ALA A 78 6.59 16.77 -14.80
CA ALA A 78 6.24 15.41 -15.22
C ALA A 78 6.99 14.37 -14.36
N ARG A 79 8.27 14.60 -14.07
CA ARG A 79 9.04 13.75 -13.15
C ARG A 79 8.41 13.71 -11.77
N ARG A 80 7.98 14.85 -11.24
CA ARG A 80 7.28 14.92 -9.95
C ARG A 80 5.97 14.14 -9.94
N VAL A 81 5.19 14.23 -11.02
CA VAL A 81 3.94 13.47 -11.19
C VAL A 81 4.23 11.97 -11.23
N VAL A 82 5.26 11.52 -11.99
CA VAL A 82 5.69 10.11 -12.02
C VAL A 82 6.10 9.63 -10.63
N ASP A 83 6.91 10.39 -9.90
CA ASP A 83 7.37 10.04 -8.55
C ASP A 83 6.19 9.80 -7.59
N VAL A 84 5.12 10.59 -7.72
CA VAL A 84 3.90 10.41 -6.92
C VAL A 84 3.08 9.23 -7.43
N ALA A 85 2.92 9.10 -8.75
CA ALA A 85 2.12 8.04 -9.36
C ALA A 85 2.67 6.64 -9.03
N VAL A 86 4.01 6.46 -9.04
CA VAL A 86 4.62 5.16 -8.69
C VAL A 86 4.38 4.77 -7.22
N ALA A 87 4.25 5.74 -6.33
CA ALA A 87 3.91 5.47 -4.94
C ALA A 87 2.42 5.11 -4.76
N VAL A 88 1.53 5.65 -5.61
CA VAL A 88 0.11 5.26 -5.61
C VAL A 88 -0.07 3.84 -6.13
N GLY A 89 0.62 3.48 -7.21
CA GLY A 89 0.59 2.14 -7.77
C GLY A 89 0.49 2.10 -9.30
N SER A 90 0.17 0.92 -9.85
CA SER A 90 0.07 0.71 -11.31
C SER A 90 -1.02 1.53 -11.97
N GLU A 91 -2.11 1.80 -11.24
CA GLU A 91 -3.21 2.67 -11.64
C GLU A 91 -3.37 3.78 -10.61
N PHE A 92 -3.71 4.98 -11.06
CA PHE A 92 -3.85 6.14 -10.19
C PHE A 92 -4.92 7.11 -10.70
N ASP A 93 -5.55 7.81 -9.77
CA ASP A 93 -6.58 8.80 -10.04
C ASP A 93 -5.98 10.21 -10.11
N LEU A 94 -6.50 11.04 -11.03
CA LEU A 94 -6.09 12.45 -11.15
C LEU A 94 -6.18 13.19 -9.81
N ASP A 95 -7.29 13.03 -9.10
CA ASP A 95 -7.53 13.72 -7.84
C ASP A 95 -6.48 13.45 -6.76
N VAL A 96 -5.98 12.21 -6.71
CA VAL A 96 -4.88 11.83 -5.78
C VAL A 96 -3.59 12.53 -6.19
N ILE A 97 -3.26 12.52 -7.49
CA ILE A 97 -2.04 13.14 -8.01
C ILE A 97 -2.04 14.65 -7.77
N VAL A 98 -3.15 15.35 -8.10
CA VAL A 98 -3.27 16.81 -7.91
C VAL A 98 -3.01 17.19 -6.45
N ARG A 99 -3.55 16.44 -5.49
CA ARG A 99 -3.37 16.73 -4.07
C ARG A 99 -1.99 16.34 -3.54
N ALA A 100 -1.44 15.23 -4.03
CA ALA A 100 -0.18 14.70 -3.52
C ALA A 100 1.06 15.30 -4.18
N ALA A 101 0.98 15.79 -5.44
CA ALA A 101 2.14 16.32 -6.15
C ALA A 101 2.66 17.63 -5.56
N GLY A 102 1.81 18.42 -4.87
CA GLY A 102 2.17 19.74 -4.36
C GLY A 102 2.45 20.76 -5.47
N LEU A 103 1.82 20.58 -6.63
CA LEU A 103 1.89 21.45 -7.81
C LEU A 103 0.51 22.07 -8.09
N PRO A 104 0.44 23.24 -8.76
CA PRO A 104 -0.80 23.75 -9.28
C PRO A 104 -1.47 22.73 -10.22
N GLU A 105 -2.80 22.63 -10.17
CA GLU A 105 -3.56 21.65 -10.99
C GLU A 105 -3.24 21.77 -12.49
N ALA A 106 -3.19 22.99 -13.02
CA ALA A 106 -2.82 23.20 -14.42
C ALA A 106 -1.46 22.60 -14.78
N THR A 107 -0.48 22.73 -13.89
CA THR A 107 0.87 22.14 -14.08
C THR A 107 0.82 20.61 -14.03
N VAL A 108 -0.06 20.03 -13.20
CA VAL A 108 -0.26 18.57 -13.17
C VAL A 108 -0.88 18.09 -14.47
N LEU A 109 -1.85 18.81 -15.01
CA LEU A 109 -2.49 18.48 -16.30
C LEU A 109 -1.47 18.56 -17.46
N ASP A 110 -0.67 19.62 -17.54
CA ASP A 110 0.40 19.74 -18.54
C ASP A 110 1.41 18.57 -18.41
N ALA A 111 1.76 18.20 -17.19
CA ALA A 111 2.65 17.06 -16.92
C ALA A 111 2.04 15.72 -17.36
N LEU A 112 0.74 15.49 -17.13
CA LEU A 112 0.04 14.30 -17.60
C LEU A 112 -0.01 14.25 -19.14
N ASP A 113 -0.24 15.38 -19.81
CA ASP A 113 -0.22 15.46 -21.27
C ASP A 113 1.18 15.08 -21.81
N GLU A 114 2.26 15.55 -21.18
CA GLU A 114 3.64 15.13 -21.51
C GLU A 114 3.83 13.62 -21.32
N LEU A 115 3.35 13.05 -20.21
CA LEU A 115 3.44 11.61 -19.92
C LEU A 115 2.63 10.76 -20.89
N LEU A 116 1.48 11.25 -21.36
CA LEU A 116 0.67 10.63 -22.42
C LEU A 116 1.38 10.70 -23.76
N ALA A 117 1.92 11.87 -24.14
CA ALA A 117 2.66 12.07 -25.38
C ALA A 117 3.92 11.19 -25.48
N THR A 118 4.63 11.02 -24.37
CA THR A 118 5.78 10.11 -24.25
C THR A 118 5.37 8.65 -24.04
N GLN A 119 4.07 8.35 -23.99
CA GLN A 119 3.53 6.99 -23.80
C GLN A 119 4.07 6.27 -22.55
N LEU A 120 4.37 6.99 -21.49
CA LEU A 120 4.74 6.41 -20.19
C LEU A 120 3.52 5.98 -19.40
N ILE A 121 2.38 6.62 -19.69
CA ILE A 121 1.08 6.30 -19.10
C ILE A 121 0.02 6.17 -20.19
N GLN A 122 -1.09 5.54 -19.84
CA GLN A 122 -2.28 5.37 -20.68
C GLN A 122 -3.51 5.85 -19.92
N PRO A 123 -4.48 6.52 -20.60
CA PRO A 123 -5.72 6.93 -19.96
C PRO A 123 -6.64 5.71 -19.75
N LEU A 124 -7.40 5.76 -18.66
CA LEU A 124 -8.48 4.85 -18.33
C LEU A 124 -9.79 5.64 -18.20
N GLU A 125 -10.91 4.95 -18.01
CA GLU A 125 -12.18 5.61 -17.73
C GLU A 125 -12.14 6.39 -16.39
N GLY A 126 -12.85 7.50 -16.30
CA GLY A 126 -13.09 8.23 -15.06
C GLY A 126 -11.89 9.06 -14.55
N LEU A 127 -11.10 9.66 -15.42
CA LEU A 127 -9.90 10.45 -15.05
C LEU A 127 -8.84 9.65 -14.30
N ARG A 128 -8.76 8.37 -14.64
CA ARG A 128 -7.74 7.46 -14.15
C ARG A 128 -6.68 7.21 -15.21
N TYR A 129 -5.51 6.87 -14.76
CA TYR A 129 -4.35 6.56 -15.61
C TYR A 129 -3.69 5.29 -15.12
N ARG A 130 -2.93 4.64 -15.99
CA ARG A 130 -2.04 3.53 -15.63
C ARG A 130 -0.70 3.67 -16.33
N PHE A 131 0.34 3.11 -15.75
CA PHE A 131 1.62 2.96 -16.45
C PHE A 131 1.47 2.04 -17.65
N ASP A 132 2.15 2.38 -18.75
CA ASP A 132 2.15 1.59 -19.99
C ASP A 132 2.68 0.18 -19.76
N HIS A 133 3.66 0.05 -18.88
CA HIS A 133 4.28 -1.23 -18.53
C HIS A 133 4.74 -1.27 -17.06
N PRO A 134 4.65 -2.43 -16.39
CA PRO A 134 5.13 -2.59 -15.00
C PRO A 134 6.59 -2.22 -14.79
N LEU A 135 7.47 -2.48 -15.80
CA LEU A 135 8.89 -2.09 -15.73
C LEU A 135 9.09 -0.58 -15.69
N THR A 136 8.24 0.20 -16.36
CA THR A 136 8.29 1.68 -16.30
C THR A 136 8.10 2.15 -14.87
N MET A 137 7.10 1.58 -14.18
CA MET A 137 6.85 1.87 -12.78
C MET A 137 8.02 1.42 -11.88
N GLU A 138 8.56 0.21 -12.10
CA GLU A 138 9.68 -0.32 -11.31
C GLU A 138 10.94 0.54 -11.44
N VAL A 139 11.30 0.93 -12.68
CA VAL A 139 12.46 1.80 -12.94
C VAL A 139 12.25 3.16 -12.28
N ALA A 140 11.09 3.79 -12.48
CA ALA A 140 10.77 5.08 -11.90
C ALA A 140 10.80 5.03 -10.36
N TYR A 141 10.27 3.96 -9.75
CA TYR A 141 10.28 3.77 -8.31
C TYR A 141 11.71 3.65 -7.74
N ARG A 142 12.61 2.92 -8.41
CA ARG A 142 14.01 2.75 -7.98
C ARG A 142 14.83 4.03 -8.04
N GLU A 143 14.50 4.93 -8.96
CA GLU A 143 15.18 6.22 -9.12
C GLU A 143 14.84 7.21 -8.00
N VAL A 144 13.75 7.00 -7.29
CA VAL A 144 13.36 7.85 -6.16
C VAL A 144 14.17 7.45 -4.93
N GLY A 145 14.93 8.38 -4.38
CA GLY A 145 15.71 8.14 -3.15
C GLY A 145 14.80 7.90 -1.94
N GLU A 146 15.28 7.12 -0.97
CA GLU A 146 14.50 6.66 0.19
C GLU A 146 13.81 7.79 0.97
N ALA A 147 14.50 8.91 1.21
CA ALA A 147 13.92 10.05 1.92
C ALA A 147 12.75 10.68 1.16
N ARG A 148 12.87 10.73 -0.16
CA ARG A 148 11.80 11.23 -1.05
C ARG A 148 10.63 10.25 -1.10
N HIS A 149 10.88 8.93 -1.18
CA HIS A 149 9.86 7.90 -1.06
C HIS A 149 9.00 8.10 0.18
N ARG A 150 9.63 8.18 1.34
CA ARG A 150 8.91 8.40 2.61
C ARG A 150 8.07 9.67 2.58
N ALA A 151 8.61 10.75 2.01
CA ALA A 151 7.87 12.01 1.90
C ALA A 151 6.65 11.88 0.97
N ILE A 152 6.82 11.23 -0.19
CA ILE A 152 5.75 11.01 -1.17
C ILE A 152 4.64 10.14 -0.56
N HIS A 153 4.98 9.03 0.09
CA HIS A 153 3.98 8.19 0.73
C HIS A 153 3.16 8.95 1.78
N ARG A 154 3.79 9.84 2.58
CA ARG A 154 3.03 10.71 3.50
C ARG A 154 2.10 11.69 2.78
N MET A 155 2.52 12.24 1.64
CA MET A 155 1.67 13.14 0.85
C MET A 155 0.50 12.39 0.21
N VAL A 156 0.73 11.20 -0.32
CA VAL A 156 -0.34 10.33 -0.87
C VAL A 156 -1.33 9.94 0.23
N ALA A 157 -0.85 9.53 1.42
CA ALA A 157 -1.73 9.23 2.55
C ALA A 157 -2.59 10.42 2.95
N ALA A 158 -2.00 11.61 3.04
CA ALA A 158 -2.73 12.84 3.36
C ALA A 158 -3.74 13.24 2.26
N ALA A 159 -3.40 13.02 0.99
CA ALA A 159 -4.32 13.24 -0.12
C ALA A 159 -5.53 12.29 -0.06
N LEU A 160 -5.30 11.00 0.18
CA LEU A 160 -6.35 10.00 0.35
C LEU A 160 -7.27 10.31 1.53
N GLU A 161 -6.70 10.74 2.65
CA GLU A 161 -7.43 11.16 3.85
C GLU A 161 -8.38 12.33 3.57
N GLN A 162 -7.91 13.34 2.84
CA GLN A 162 -8.73 14.49 2.45
C GLN A 162 -9.82 14.12 1.44
N LEU A 163 -9.47 13.33 0.42
CA LEU A 163 -10.41 12.89 -0.61
C LEU A 163 -11.55 12.04 -0.05
N HIS A 164 -11.23 11.20 0.92
CA HIS A 164 -12.16 10.22 1.47
C HIS A 164 -12.60 10.55 2.91
N ALA A 165 -12.56 11.84 3.30
CA ALA A 165 -12.89 12.29 4.66
C ALA A 165 -14.23 11.75 5.20
N ASN A 166 -15.23 11.57 4.32
CA ASN A 166 -16.54 11.03 4.67
C ASN A 166 -16.64 9.50 4.65
N GLN A 167 -15.56 8.79 4.27
CA GLN A 167 -15.50 7.35 4.12
C GLN A 167 -14.14 6.79 4.56
N LEU A 168 -13.52 7.39 5.56
CA LEU A 168 -12.17 7.05 6.02
C LEU A 168 -12.01 5.58 6.36
N GLU A 169 -13.02 4.98 6.97
CA GLU A 169 -13.00 3.55 7.36
C GLU A 169 -12.81 2.62 6.16
N ARG A 170 -13.41 2.98 5.01
CA ARG A 170 -13.28 2.19 3.78
C ARG A 170 -11.86 2.22 3.19
N TYR A 171 -11.19 3.34 3.33
CA TYR A 171 -9.84 3.57 2.78
C TYR A 171 -8.74 3.44 3.84
N ALA A 172 -9.11 3.14 5.09
CA ALA A 172 -8.18 3.12 6.22
C ALA A 172 -6.97 2.19 5.99
N GLY A 173 -7.18 1.00 5.43
CA GLY A 173 -6.09 0.06 5.12
C GLY A 173 -5.08 0.63 4.13
N LEU A 174 -5.56 1.28 3.05
CA LEU A 174 -4.71 1.92 2.06
C LEU A 174 -3.95 3.12 2.67
N ILE A 175 -4.64 3.95 3.44
CA ILE A 175 -4.04 5.10 4.14
C ILE A 175 -2.98 4.60 5.14
N ALA A 176 -3.26 3.53 5.88
CA ALA A 176 -2.32 2.92 6.83
C ALA A 176 -1.03 2.46 6.15
N SER A 177 -1.12 1.78 5.00
CA SER A 177 0.05 1.31 4.25
C SER A 177 0.92 2.47 3.81
N HIS A 178 0.34 3.54 3.26
CA HIS A 178 1.10 4.70 2.85
C HIS A 178 1.75 5.44 4.04
N PHE A 179 1.08 5.56 5.19
CA PHE A 179 1.73 6.12 6.37
C PHE A 179 2.86 5.23 6.91
N ALA A 180 2.73 3.90 6.82
CA ALA A 180 3.78 2.97 7.20
C ALA A 180 5.02 3.12 6.31
N GLU A 181 4.85 3.10 4.99
CA GLU A 181 5.92 3.37 4.01
C GLU A 181 6.51 4.78 4.19
N GLY A 182 5.68 5.74 4.58
CA GLY A 182 6.09 7.09 4.90
C GLY A 182 6.82 7.24 6.23
N ASN A 183 7.03 6.16 6.97
CA ASN A 183 7.59 6.15 8.34
C ASN A 183 6.86 7.10 9.30
N ALA A 184 5.54 7.21 9.15
CA ALA A 184 4.65 7.97 10.02
C ALA A 184 3.92 7.01 10.98
N ALA A 185 4.68 6.39 11.87
CA ALA A 185 4.32 5.24 12.67
C ALA A 185 2.99 5.40 13.44
N GLU A 186 2.80 6.54 14.11
CA GLU A 186 1.60 6.81 14.90
C GLU A 186 0.33 6.88 14.01
N ARG A 187 0.43 7.54 12.84
CA ARG A 187 -0.69 7.63 11.91
C ARG A 187 -0.96 6.28 11.24
N ALA A 188 0.07 5.52 10.88
CA ALA A 188 -0.05 4.17 10.37
C ALA A 188 -0.79 3.27 11.35
N ALA A 189 -0.43 3.29 12.64
CA ALA A 189 -1.11 2.53 13.69
C ALA A 189 -2.58 2.94 13.86
N HIS A 190 -2.87 4.25 13.80
CA HIS A 190 -4.25 4.74 13.88
C HIS A 190 -5.13 4.20 12.75
N TYR A 191 -4.68 4.33 11.50
CA TYR A 191 -5.45 3.88 10.35
C TYR A 191 -5.49 2.35 10.21
N ALA A 192 -4.43 1.64 10.60
CA ALA A 192 -4.47 0.19 10.68
C ALA A 192 -5.50 -0.30 11.71
N PHE A 193 -5.60 0.35 12.87
CA PHE A 193 -6.64 0.03 13.85
C PHE A 193 -8.05 0.27 13.29
N LEU A 194 -8.28 1.39 12.62
CA LEU A 194 -9.56 1.71 11.97
C LEU A 194 -9.92 0.68 10.87
N ALA A 195 -8.93 0.26 10.07
CA ALA A 195 -9.12 -0.79 9.07
C ALA A 195 -9.49 -2.14 9.72
N GLY A 196 -8.83 -2.48 10.82
CA GLY A 196 -9.15 -3.68 11.60
C GLY A 196 -10.57 -3.66 12.17
N GLN A 197 -11.03 -2.52 12.68
CA GLN A 197 -12.40 -2.34 13.13
C GLN A 197 -13.40 -2.57 11.99
N ARG A 198 -13.15 -1.96 10.83
CA ARG A 198 -14.00 -2.14 9.64
C ARG A 198 -14.04 -3.59 9.16
N ALA A 199 -12.90 -4.27 9.13
CA ALA A 199 -12.84 -5.69 8.79
C ALA A 199 -13.64 -6.55 9.79
N ALA A 200 -13.54 -6.26 11.09
CA ALA A 200 -14.29 -6.95 12.13
C ALA A 200 -15.81 -6.75 11.99
N GLU A 201 -16.28 -5.53 11.68
CA GLU A 201 -17.70 -5.26 11.38
C GLU A 201 -18.23 -6.09 10.21
N LEU A 202 -17.38 -6.34 9.22
CA LEU A 202 -17.69 -7.19 8.07
C LEU A 202 -17.48 -8.69 8.33
N SER A 203 -17.11 -9.05 9.57
CA SER A 203 -16.75 -10.43 9.97
C SER A 203 -15.56 -11.00 9.19
N ALA A 204 -14.74 -10.15 8.59
CA ALA A 204 -13.48 -10.52 7.93
C ALA A 204 -12.35 -10.67 8.96
N TRP A 205 -12.47 -11.70 9.83
CA TRP A 205 -11.64 -11.83 11.04
C TRP A 205 -10.15 -11.97 10.76
N ALA A 206 -9.77 -12.67 9.68
CA ALA A 206 -8.37 -12.81 9.29
C ALA A 206 -7.74 -11.46 8.92
N GLU A 207 -8.47 -10.63 8.17
CA GLU A 207 -8.04 -9.28 7.81
C GLU A 207 -8.01 -8.37 9.04
N ALA A 208 -9.02 -8.46 9.92
CA ALA A 208 -9.06 -7.70 11.16
C ALA A 208 -7.81 -7.99 12.03
N ILE A 209 -7.46 -9.26 12.20
CA ILE A 209 -6.26 -9.68 12.94
C ILE A 209 -5.00 -9.08 12.30
N ALA A 210 -4.84 -9.18 10.98
CA ALA A 210 -3.67 -8.65 10.28
C ALA A 210 -3.51 -7.13 10.49
N PHE A 211 -4.62 -6.36 10.37
CA PHE A 211 -4.59 -4.92 10.59
C PHE A 211 -4.34 -4.55 12.07
N TYR A 212 -4.91 -5.27 13.03
CA TYR A 212 -4.63 -5.02 14.44
C TYR A 212 -3.18 -5.35 14.80
N GLN A 213 -2.59 -6.42 14.24
CA GLN A 213 -1.18 -6.73 14.40
C GLN A 213 -0.29 -5.62 13.80
N GLN A 214 -0.63 -5.12 12.61
CA GLN A 214 0.05 -3.97 12.02
C GLN A 214 -0.04 -2.75 12.94
N ALA A 215 -1.21 -2.47 13.50
CA ALA A 215 -1.40 -1.35 14.43
C ALA A 215 -0.49 -1.47 15.68
N LEU A 216 -0.31 -2.68 16.22
CA LEU A 216 0.52 -2.92 17.40
C LEU A 216 2.00 -2.56 17.18
N THR A 217 2.52 -2.71 15.96
CA THR A 217 3.95 -2.46 15.69
C THR A 217 4.38 -1.05 16.02
N SER A 218 3.44 -0.09 15.97
CA SER A 218 3.71 1.34 16.11
C SER A 218 2.74 2.06 17.05
N ALA A 219 1.90 1.30 17.78
CA ALA A 219 0.95 1.86 18.73
C ALA A 219 1.67 2.40 19.99
N ASP A 220 1.19 3.55 20.44
CA ASP A 220 1.51 4.03 21.79
C ASP A 220 0.90 3.11 22.85
N ASP A 221 1.38 3.26 24.08
CA ASP A 221 0.90 2.42 25.17
C ASP A 221 -0.62 2.53 25.40
N THR A 222 -1.25 3.67 25.14
CA THR A 222 -2.68 3.86 25.35
C THR A 222 -3.51 3.04 24.34
N ARG A 223 -3.08 3.05 23.10
CA ARG A 223 -3.75 2.27 22.02
C ARG A 223 -3.51 0.78 22.13
N ARG A 224 -2.32 0.36 22.61
CA ARG A 224 -1.99 -1.06 22.77
C ARG A 224 -3.07 -1.84 23.54
N LEU A 225 -3.56 -1.28 24.62
CA LEU A 225 -4.60 -1.92 25.42
C LEU A 225 -5.87 -2.21 24.60
N THR A 226 -6.35 -1.20 23.86
CA THR A 226 -7.52 -1.33 23.00
C THR A 226 -7.28 -2.34 21.85
N ILE A 227 -6.07 -2.33 21.27
CA ILE A 227 -5.71 -3.25 20.19
C ILE A 227 -5.65 -4.69 20.70
N TYR A 228 -5.07 -4.97 21.89
CA TYR A 228 -5.04 -6.31 22.47
C TYR A 228 -6.44 -6.85 22.75
N GLN A 229 -7.37 -6.02 23.21
CA GLN A 229 -8.78 -6.42 23.38
C GLN A 229 -9.44 -6.73 22.03
N ALA A 230 -9.19 -5.92 21.01
CA ALA A 230 -9.71 -6.13 19.67
C ALA A 230 -9.15 -7.41 19.03
N LEU A 231 -7.84 -7.66 19.18
CA LEU A 231 -7.19 -8.91 18.75
C LEU A 231 -7.77 -10.13 19.44
N GLY A 232 -7.90 -10.08 20.76
CA GLY A 232 -8.52 -11.17 21.51
C GLY A 232 -9.93 -11.48 21.03
N THR A 233 -10.73 -10.45 20.76
CA THR A 233 -12.07 -10.60 20.20
C THR A 233 -12.03 -11.18 18.79
N ALA A 234 -11.17 -10.68 17.92
CA ALA A 234 -11.04 -11.15 16.54
C ALA A 234 -10.57 -12.62 16.48
N TYR A 235 -9.59 -13.01 17.30
CA TYR A 235 -9.13 -14.40 17.40
C TYR A 235 -10.23 -15.33 17.91
N MET A 236 -11.06 -14.89 18.86
CA MET A 236 -12.17 -15.69 19.35
C MET A 236 -13.16 -16.02 18.22
N TYR A 237 -13.56 -15.02 17.44
CA TYR A 237 -14.47 -15.21 16.32
C TYR A 237 -13.82 -15.92 15.11
N ALA A 238 -12.52 -15.82 14.95
CA ALA A 238 -11.75 -16.57 13.95
C ALA A 238 -11.58 -18.07 14.31
N GLY A 239 -12.08 -18.52 15.49
CA GLY A 239 -11.92 -19.90 15.92
C GLY A 239 -10.53 -20.23 16.47
N ALA A 240 -9.80 -19.25 16.94
CA ALA A 240 -8.45 -19.34 17.49
C ALA A 240 -8.42 -18.97 18.99
N PRO A 241 -9.14 -19.71 19.87
CA PRO A 241 -9.35 -19.29 21.26
C PRO A 241 -8.08 -19.31 22.12
N ALA A 242 -7.03 -20.05 21.71
CA ALA A 242 -5.76 -20.02 22.43
C ALA A 242 -5.06 -18.66 22.27
N GLN A 243 -4.94 -18.18 21.03
CA GLN A 243 -4.39 -16.86 20.75
C GLN A 243 -5.24 -15.75 21.38
N ALA A 244 -6.57 -15.89 21.31
CA ALA A 244 -7.48 -14.94 21.96
C ALA A 244 -7.19 -14.82 23.47
N ALA A 245 -7.00 -15.93 24.16
CA ALA A 245 -6.70 -15.93 25.60
C ALA A 245 -5.37 -15.25 25.92
N ASP A 246 -4.34 -15.44 25.09
CA ASP A 246 -3.01 -14.83 25.28
C ASP A 246 -3.05 -13.31 25.13
N GLU A 247 -3.73 -12.81 24.08
CA GLU A 247 -3.89 -11.38 23.85
C GLU A 247 -4.73 -10.71 24.96
N LEU A 248 -5.81 -11.38 25.41
CA LEU A 248 -6.66 -10.87 26.49
C LEU A 248 -5.94 -10.86 27.85
N ARG A 249 -5.08 -11.84 28.14
CA ARG A 249 -4.22 -11.79 29.34
C ARG A 249 -3.27 -10.59 29.29
N THR A 250 -2.68 -10.31 28.14
CA THR A 250 -1.84 -9.12 27.94
C THR A 250 -2.65 -7.84 28.16
N ALA A 251 -3.88 -7.78 27.65
CA ALA A 251 -4.76 -6.63 27.87
C ALA A 251 -5.10 -6.44 29.36
N VAL A 252 -5.40 -7.53 30.10
CA VAL A 252 -5.64 -7.46 31.55
C VAL A 252 -4.44 -6.93 32.29
N ALA A 253 -3.24 -7.49 32.04
CA ALA A 253 -2.02 -7.09 32.73
C ALA A 253 -1.70 -5.60 32.47
N LEU A 254 -1.88 -5.13 31.24
CA LEU A 254 -1.62 -3.74 30.87
C LEU A 254 -2.63 -2.79 31.54
N ALA A 255 -3.91 -3.16 31.60
CA ALA A 255 -4.94 -2.37 32.25
C ALA A 255 -4.71 -2.28 33.79
N GLU A 256 -4.27 -3.38 34.41
CA GLU A 256 -3.91 -3.40 35.83
C GLU A 256 -2.73 -2.49 36.14
N GLN A 257 -1.65 -2.54 35.35
CA GLN A 257 -0.49 -1.66 35.50
C GLN A 257 -0.85 -0.18 35.45
N ARG A 258 -1.94 0.16 34.74
CA ARG A 258 -2.44 1.53 34.59
C ARG A 258 -3.51 1.92 35.60
N ASN A 259 -3.91 1.01 36.46
CA ASN A 259 -5.03 1.17 37.39
C ASN A 259 -6.38 1.46 36.67
N GLU A 260 -6.55 0.96 35.45
CA GLU A 260 -7.76 1.10 34.64
C GLU A 260 -8.73 -0.06 34.92
N GLY A 261 -9.27 -0.14 36.13
CA GLY A 261 -10.04 -1.28 36.64
C GLY A 261 -11.26 -1.65 35.79
N ALA A 262 -12.00 -0.68 35.24
CA ALA A 262 -13.14 -0.94 34.37
C ALA A 262 -12.71 -1.65 33.06
N ILE A 263 -11.61 -1.22 32.46
CA ILE A 263 -11.07 -1.80 31.23
C ILE A 263 -10.48 -3.18 31.52
N ALA A 264 -9.79 -3.36 32.66
CA ALA A 264 -9.30 -4.66 33.10
C ALA A 264 -10.44 -5.67 33.26
N ASN A 265 -11.57 -5.27 33.85
CA ASN A 265 -12.74 -6.17 34.03
C ASN A 265 -13.41 -6.51 32.70
N ARG A 266 -13.46 -5.57 31.74
CA ARG A 266 -13.96 -5.88 30.39
C ARG A 266 -13.06 -6.91 29.69
N ALA A 267 -11.75 -6.77 29.78
CA ALA A 267 -10.79 -7.74 29.23
C ALA A 267 -10.91 -9.11 29.93
N ARG A 268 -11.07 -9.13 31.27
CA ARG A 268 -11.29 -10.36 32.04
C ARG A 268 -12.58 -11.06 31.61
N LEU A 269 -13.68 -10.33 31.40
CA LEU A 269 -14.93 -10.92 30.92
C LEU A 269 -14.77 -11.60 29.55
N LEU A 270 -14.09 -10.96 28.62
CA LEU A 270 -13.76 -11.56 27.33
C LEU A 270 -12.86 -12.80 27.48
N LEU A 271 -11.86 -12.72 28.37
CA LEU A 271 -10.97 -13.85 28.69
C LEU A 271 -11.75 -15.03 29.27
N ALA A 272 -12.64 -14.79 30.22
CA ALA A 272 -13.44 -15.85 30.82
C ALA A 272 -14.33 -16.53 29.76
N ARG A 273 -15.01 -15.78 28.90
CA ARG A 273 -15.77 -16.32 27.76
C ARG A 273 -14.88 -17.17 26.82
N THR A 274 -13.68 -16.71 26.54
CA THR A 274 -12.71 -17.44 25.71
C THR A 274 -12.26 -18.74 26.37
N LEU A 275 -12.01 -18.74 27.68
CA LEU A 275 -11.63 -19.92 28.45
C LEU A 275 -12.78 -20.95 28.51
N MET A 276 -14.02 -20.47 28.59
CA MET A 276 -15.20 -21.36 28.50
C MET A 276 -15.30 -22.06 27.15
N ALA A 277 -15.04 -21.33 26.06
CA ALA A 277 -15.00 -21.92 24.72
C ALA A 277 -13.89 -22.98 24.57
N GLN A 278 -12.85 -22.95 25.43
CA GLN A 278 -11.80 -23.95 25.51
C GLN A 278 -12.12 -25.09 26.53
N ALA A 279 -13.30 -25.10 27.13
CA ALA A 279 -13.67 -25.98 28.25
C ALA A 279 -12.76 -25.87 29.49
N ARG A 280 -12.07 -24.71 29.66
CA ARG A 280 -11.21 -24.40 30.82
C ARG A 280 -12.05 -23.75 31.94
N PHE A 281 -13.05 -24.44 32.40
CA PHE A 281 -14.09 -23.92 33.31
C PHE A 281 -13.51 -23.42 34.64
N ALA A 282 -12.57 -24.15 35.25
CA ALA A 282 -11.97 -23.75 36.51
C ALA A 282 -11.28 -22.39 36.45
N GLU A 283 -10.59 -22.11 35.35
CA GLU A 283 -9.93 -20.81 35.11
C GLU A 283 -10.97 -19.72 34.83
N ALA A 284 -12.01 -20.02 34.06
CA ALA A 284 -13.06 -19.06 33.78
C ALA A 284 -13.79 -18.64 35.09
N ILE A 285 -14.05 -19.58 35.99
CA ILE A 285 -14.64 -19.33 37.31
C ILE A 285 -13.71 -18.42 38.15
N ALA A 286 -12.43 -18.71 38.20
CA ALA A 286 -11.46 -17.88 38.92
C ALA A 286 -11.43 -16.43 38.42
N ILE A 287 -11.50 -16.23 37.12
CA ILE A 287 -11.57 -14.89 36.51
C ILE A 287 -12.89 -14.19 36.86
N ALA A 288 -14.02 -14.91 36.79
CA ALA A 288 -15.33 -14.36 37.15
C ALA A 288 -15.38 -13.91 38.63
N GLN A 289 -14.80 -14.69 39.52
CA GLN A 289 -14.67 -14.33 40.96
C GLN A 289 -13.84 -13.06 41.15
N GLN A 290 -12.77 -12.88 40.39
CA GLN A 290 -11.99 -11.65 40.43
C GLN A 290 -12.80 -10.42 40.00
N ILE A 291 -13.63 -10.53 38.96
CA ILE A 291 -14.50 -9.43 38.51
C ILE A 291 -15.49 -9.05 39.60
N LEU A 292 -16.17 -10.06 40.19
CA LEU A 292 -17.16 -9.84 41.26
C LEU A 292 -16.54 -9.22 42.50
N ALA A 293 -15.32 -9.61 42.87
CA ALA A 293 -14.60 -9.06 44.02
C ALA A 293 -14.28 -7.57 43.89
N HIS A 294 -14.16 -7.05 42.65
CA HIS A 294 -13.90 -5.65 42.40
C HIS A 294 -15.16 -4.77 42.37
N GLY A 295 -16.35 -5.35 42.47
CA GLY A 295 -17.61 -4.67 42.73
C GLY A 295 -18.06 -3.62 41.70
N ILE A 296 -17.76 -3.82 40.40
CA ILE A 296 -18.16 -2.90 39.35
C ILE A 296 -19.54 -3.29 38.78
N PRO A 297 -20.59 -2.47 39.00
CA PRO A 297 -21.98 -2.85 38.70
C PRO A 297 -22.23 -3.20 37.23
N ASP A 298 -21.55 -2.53 36.29
CA ASP A 298 -21.76 -2.68 34.84
C ASP A 298 -21.42 -4.08 34.30
N TYR A 299 -20.66 -4.87 35.03
CA TYR A 299 -20.24 -6.23 34.61
C TYR A 299 -20.80 -7.32 35.47
N GLN A 300 -21.58 -6.98 36.51
CA GLN A 300 -22.05 -7.96 37.52
C GLN A 300 -22.96 -9.00 36.91
N ILE A 301 -23.99 -8.61 36.18
CA ILE A 301 -24.98 -9.52 35.58
C ILE A 301 -24.31 -10.48 34.58
N ASP A 302 -23.49 -9.96 33.69
CA ASP A 302 -22.78 -10.79 32.70
C ASP A 302 -21.81 -11.77 33.37
N THR A 303 -21.19 -11.36 34.47
CA THR A 303 -20.24 -12.19 35.23
C THR A 303 -20.95 -13.26 36.04
N GLU A 304 -22.08 -12.94 36.67
CA GLU A 304 -22.92 -13.92 37.40
C GLU A 304 -23.48 -14.98 36.45
N LEU A 305 -23.94 -14.58 35.25
CA LEU A 305 -24.41 -15.51 34.23
C LEU A 305 -23.27 -16.43 33.74
N LEU A 306 -22.09 -15.89 33.50
CA LEU A 306 -20.93 -16.65 33.09
C LEU A 306 -20.46 -17.63 34.18
N TRP A 307 -20.48 -17.19 35.44
CA TRP A 307 -20.16 -18.04 36.60
C TRP A 307 -21.17 -19.18 36.76
N ALA A 308 -22.47 -18.87 36.65
CA ALA A 308 -23.54 -19.86 36.74
C ALA A 308 -23.53 -20.89 35.60
N THR A 309 -23.02 -20.50 34.41
CA THR A 309 -22.92 -21.40 33.25
C THR A 309 -21.63 -22.24 33.25
N ALA A 310 -20.64 -21.88 34.07
CA ALA A 310 -19.36 -22.57 34.19
C ALA A 310 -19.37 -23.63 35.32
N LEU A 311 -20.34 -23.58 36.27
CA LEU A 311 -20.57 -24.56 37.32
C LEU A 311 -21.35 -25.75 36.77
#